data_584714e291c7dbd8186776afa590a61c
#
_entry.id   584714e291c7dbd8186776afa590a61c
#
_cell.length_a   1.000
_cell.length_b   1.000
_cell.length_c   1.000
_cell.angle_alpha   90.00
_cell.angle_beta   90.00
_cell.angle_gamma   90.00
#
_symmetry.space_group_name_H-M   'P 1'
#
loop_
_entity.id
_entity.type
_entity.pdbx_description
1 polymer ?
#
loop_
_entity_poly.entity_id
_entity_poly.type
_entity_poly.pdbx_seq_one_letter_code
_entity_poly.pdbx_strand_id
1 'polypeptide(L)'
;MKKKILNLIIIVLSCFSLSSQETDDMEFFTQFERNYDSLLHSYYIKQNSKLLKQRFSAQNQIYTPRVKVADLPDSIIEQRLRRIPSVIELTYNEKVRSHIIYYIDKIGDKVGVMLGLSKYYFPIFENILDRAGVPEELKYLVIIESALNPFAVSRAGATGPWQFMRSTGKIYDLRINSVIDDR
;
A
#
# COMPACT_ATOMS: atom_id res chain seq x y z
N MET A 1 -6.48 -7.83 23.88
CA MET A 1 -6.38 -7.13 22.60
C MET A 1 -4.97 -7.18 22.02
N LYS A 2 -3.91 -6.73 22.73
CA LYS A 2 -2.51 -6.72 22.23
C LYS A 2 -2.02 -8.06 21.66
N LYS A 3 -2.32 -9.21 22.31
CA LYS A 3 -1.95 -10.55 21.80
C LYS A 3 -2.65 -10.93 20.48
N LYS A 4 -3.92 -10.51 20.27
CA LYS A 4 -4.65 -10.79 19.03
C LYS A 4 -4.09 -9.98 17.85
N ILE A 5 -3.68 -8.73 18.09
CA ILE A 5 -3.08 -7.85 17.09
C ILE A 5 -1.67 -8.35 16.70
N LEU A 6 -0.89 -8.79 17.70
CA LEU A 6 0.44 -9.36 17.44
C LEU A 6 0.35 -10.64 16.60
N ASN A 7 -0.63 -11.52 16.89
CA ASN A 7 -0.87 -12.71 16.07
C ASN A 7 -1.33 -12.37 14.65
N LEU A 8 -2.09 -11.28 14.46
CA LEU A 8 -2.47 -10.78 13.14
C LEU A 8 -1.24 -10.37 12.32
N ILE A 9 -0.34 -9.63 12.95
CA ILE A 9 0.91 -9.18 12.32
C ILE A 9 1.76 -10.39 11.92
N ILE A 10 1.87 -11.40 12.78
CA ILE A 10 2.61 -12.63 12.51
C ILE A 10 1.96 -13.42 11.37
N ILE A 11 0.63 -13.48 11.29
CA ILE A 11 -0.09 -14.16 10.21
C ILE A 11 0.10 -13.41 8.88
N VAL A 12 0.02 -12.09 8.87
CA VAL A 12 0.28 -11.28 7.67
C VAL A 12 1.74 -11.43 7.21
N LEU A 13 2.69 -11.43 8.15
CA LEU A 13 4.11 -11.63 7.86
C LEU A 13 4.43 -13.07 7.46
N SER A 14 3.75 -14.08 8.03
CA SER A 14 3.98 -15.50 7.68
C SER A 14 3.38 -15.89 6.33
N CYS A 15 2.31 -15.25 5.88
CA CYS A 15 1.83 -15.40 4.50
C CYS A 15 2.85 -14.89 3.47
N PHE A 16 3.73 -13.98 3.87
CA PHE A 16 4.79 -13.43 3.01
C PHE A 16 6.04 -14.33 2.91
N SER A 17 6.24 -15.26 3.86
CA SER A 17 7.48 -16.06 3.93
C SER A 17 7.40 -17.45 3.32
N LEU A 18 6.28 -17.87 2.72
CA LEU A 18 6.06 -19.26 2.29
C LEU A 18 5.89 -19.47 0.78
N SER A 19 6.20 -18.54 -0.07
CA SER A 19 6.03 -18.67 -1.54
C SER A 19 7.30 -18.40 -2.32
N SER A 20 7.58 -19.21 -3.31
CA SER A 20 8.76 -19.25 -4.20
C SER A 20 9.02 -17.93 -4.96
N GLN A 21 10.28 -17.53 -5.01
CA GLN A 21 10.76 -16.14 -5.01
C GLN A 21 10.67 -15.33 -6.33
N GLU A 22 10.33 -15.87 -7.48
CA GLU A 22 10.34 -15.10 -8.75
C GLU A 22 8.95 -14.88 -9.37
N THR A 23 8.00 -15.77 -9.12
CA THR A 23 6.60 -15.62 -9.57
C THR A 23 5.83 -14.63 -8.70
N ASP A 24 6.25 -14.42 -7.47
CA ASP A 24 5.60 -13.60 -6.46
C ASP A 24 5.65 -12.10 -6.78
N ASP A 25 6.79 -11.60 -7.24
CA ASP A 25 6.95 -10.15 -7.53
C ASP A 25 6.05 -9.72 -8.70
N MET A 26 5.89 -10.56 -9.74
CA MET A 26 5.02 -10.26 -10.87
C MET A 26 3.54 -10.32 -10.49
N GLU A 27 3.13 -11.28 -9.67
CA GLU A 27 1.76 -11.39 -9.18
C GLU A 27 1.41 -10.23 -8.23
N PHE A 28 2.34 -9.85 -7.35
CA PHE A 28 2.22 -8.67 -6.50
C PHE A 28 1.98 -7.40 -7.32
N PHE A 29 2.80 -7.11 -8.31
CA PHE A 29 2.65 -5.92 -9.13
C PHE A 29 1.34 -5.93 -9.94
N THR A 30 0.94 -7.08 -10.46
CA THR A 30 -0.33 -7.23 -11.18
C THR A 30 -1.53 -7.02 -10.25
N GLN A 31 -1.48 -7.52 -9.02
CA GLN A 31 -2.53 -7.31 -8.02
C GLN A 31 -2.59 -5.84 -7.59
N PHE A 32 -1.44 -5.23 -7.38
CA PHE A 32 -1.34 -3.81 -7.04
C PHE A 32 -1.96 -2.93 -8.13
N GLU A 33 -1.65 -3.18 -9.40
CA GLU A 33 -2.23 -2.44 -10.52
C GLU A 33 -3.74 -2.60 -10.60
N ARG A 34 -4.27 -3.80 -10.42
CA ARG A 34 -5.73 -4.03 -10.38
C ARG A 34 -6.42 -3.28 -9.26
N ASN A 35 -5.84 -3.29 -8.06
CA ASN A 35 -6.38 -2.56 -6.92
C ASN A 35 -6.39 -1.05 -7.17
N TYR A 36 -5.31 -0.54 -7.78
CA TYR A 36 -5.20 0.86 -8.14
C TYR A 36 -6.23 1.26 -9.20
N ASP A 37 -6.41 0.46 -10.25
CA ASP A 37 -7.39 0.72 -11.29
C ASP A 37 -8.82 0.67 -10.75
N SER A 38 -9.12 -0.25 -9.83
CA SER A 38 -10.40 -0.30 -9.11
C SER A 38 -10.62 0.96 -8.27
N LEU A 39 -9.60 1.44 -7.59
CA LEU A 39 -9.63 2.69 -6.82
C LEU A 39 -9.92 3.88 -7.74
N LEU A 40 -9.18 4.01 -8.83
CA LEU A 40 -9.42 5.05 -9.82
C LEU A 40 -10.83 4.97 -10.38
N HIS A 41 -11.28 3.79 -10.75
CA HIS A 41 -12.63 3.58 -11.29
C HIS A 41 -13.71 4.03 -10.28
N SER A 42 -13.58 3.66 -9.00
CA SER A 42 -14.57 4.01 -7.99
C SER A 42 -14.58 5.50 -7.62
N TYR A 43 -13.41 6.14 -7.59
CA TYR A 43 -13.27 7.54 -7.20
C TYR A 43 -13.48 8.53 -8.36
N TYR A 44 -13.03 8.18 -9.58
CA TYR A 44 -12.99 9.12 -10.71
C TYR A 44 -14.19 9.04 -11.65
N ILE A 45 -14.87 7.91 -11.75
CA ILE A 45 -16.06 7.80 -12.59
C ILE A 45 -17.26 8.55 -12.00
N LYS A 46 -17.36 8.67 -10.68
CA LYS A 46 -18.44 9.40 -10.02
C LYS A 46 -18.30 10.93 -10.00
N GLN A 47 -17.10 11.48 -10.13
CA GLN A 47 -16.88 12.93 -10.07
C GLN A 47 -15.85 13.42 -11.10
N ASN A 48 -16.34 13.81 -12.29
CA ASN A 48 -15.62 14.69 -13.21
C ASN A 48 -14.27 14.20 -13.80
N SER A 49 -14.27 13.11 -14.53
CA SER A 49 -13.11 12.60 -15.26
C SER A 49 -12.46 13.62 -16.22
N LYS A 50 -13.22 14.59 -16.74
CA LYS A 50 -12.72 15.56 -17.74
C LYS A 50 -11.90 16.71 -17.12
N LEU A 51 -12.32 17.24 -15.99
CA LEU A 51 -11.63 18.35 -15.32
C LEU A 51 -10.34 17.92 -14.64
N LEU A 52 -10.30 16.70 -14.12
CA LEU A 52 -9.09 16.15 -13.49
C LEU A 52 -8.04 15.80 -14.54
N LYS A 53 -8.43 15.21 -15.66
CA LYS A 53 -7.48 14.95 -16.79
C LYS A 53 -6.86 16.24 -17.31
N GLN A 54 -7.61 17.33 -17.41
CA GLN A 54 -7.09 18.63 -17.82
C GLN A 54 -6.13 19.24 -16.80
N ARG A 55 -6.43 19.14 -15.50
CA ARG A 55 -5.54 19.64 -14.44
C ARG A 55 -4.27 18.81 -14.31
N PHE A 56 -4.35 17.49 -14.42
CA PHE A 56 -3.17 16.64 -14.37
C PHE A 56 -2.28 16.80 -15.62
N SER A 57 -2.86 16.99 -16.81
CA SER A 57 -2.07 17.27 -18.02
C SER A 57 -1.40 18.64 -17.99
N ALA A 58 -2.04 19.66 -17.43
CA ALA A 58 -1.44 20.99 -17.27
C ALA A 58 -0.32 20.99 -16.20
N GLN A 59 -0.44 20.19 -15.16
CA GLN A 59 0.56 20.11 -14.09
C GLN A 59 1.78 19.26 -14.50
N ASN A 60 1.62 18.34 -15.45
CA ASN A 60 2.72 17.57 -16.03
C ASN A 60 3.66 18.39 -16.92
N GLN A 61 3.34 19.63 -17.27
CA GLN A 61 4.20 20.51 -18.06
C GLN A 61 5.32 21.20 -17.25
N ILE A 62 5.34 21.08 -15.92
CA ILE A 62 6.40 21.64 -15.06
C ILE A 62 7.33 20.52 -14.55
N TYR A 63 7.53 19.48 -15.33
CA TYR A 63 8.38 18.38 -14.91
C TYR A 63 9.82 18.64 -15.35
N THR A 64 10.64 19.14 -14.44
CA THR A 64 12.10 19.02 -14.56
C THR A 64 12.46 17.54 -14.68
N PRO A 65 13.40 17.15 -15.57
CA PRO A 65 13.78 15.75 -15.72
C PRO A 65 14.24 15.21 -14.37
N ARG A 66 13.43 14.35 -13.76
CA ARG A 66 13.82 13.64 -12.53
C ARG A 66 14.95 12.69 -12.87
N VAL A 67 16.05 12.79 -12.17
CA VAL A 67 17.04 11.71 -12.12
C VAL A 67 16.28 10.43 -11.74
N LYS A 68 16.33 9.41 -12.58
CA LYS A 68 15.71 8.13 -12.28
C LYS A 68 16.41 7.51 -11.08
N VAL A 69 15.63 6.92 -10.18
CA VAL A 69 16.20 6.22 -9.02
C VAL A 69 17.05 5.03 -9.47
N ALA A 70 16.69 4.42 -10.60
CA ALA A 70 17.49 3.35 -11.21
C ALA A 70 18.95 3.77 -11.51
N ASP A 71 19.19 5.06 -11.79
CA ASP A 71 20.51 5.59 -12.12
C ASP A 71 21.31 6.03 -10.88
N LEU A 72 20.70 5.98 -9.68
CA LEU A 72 21.37 6.35 -8.42
C LEU A 72 22.25 5.20 -7.91
N PRO A 73 23.45 5.50 -7.36
CA PRO A 73 24.25 4.54 -6.64
C PRO A 73 23.51 3.99 -5.41
N ASP A 74 23.72 2.72 -5.10
CA ASP A 74 23.13 2.05 -3.93
C ASP A 74 23.42 2.78 -2.63
N SER A 75 24.64 3.30 -2.49
CA SER A 75 25.07 4.07 -1.33
C SER A 75 24.19 5.28 -1.02
N ILE A 76 23.66 5.94 -2.06
CA ILE A 76 22.76 7.08 -1.90
C ILE A 76 21.40 6.62 -1.37
N ILE A 77 20.89 5.52 -1.91
CA ILE A 77 19.59 4.97 -1.49
C ILE A 77 19.70 4.47 -0.04
N GLU A 78 20.74 3.71 0.27
CA GLU A 78 21.01 3.21 1.62
C GLU A 78 21.15 4.36 2.64
N GLN A 79 21.90 5.39 2.29
CA GLN A 79 22.04 6.57 3.16
C GLN A 79 20.70 7.26 3.42
N ARG A 80 19.82 7.32 2.42
CA ARG A 80 18.48 7.90 2.59
C ARG A 80 17.60 7.03 3.47
N LEU A 81 17.63 5.71 3.30
CA LEU A 81 16.89 4.77 4.16
C LEU A 81 17.30 4.90 5.62
N ARG A 82 18.60 4.97 5.91
CA ARG A 82 19.13 5.14 7.28
C ARG A 82 18.72 6.45 7.95
N ARG A 83 18.28 7.46 7.18
CA ARG A 83 17.80 8.75 7.70
C ARG A 83 16.31 8.75 8.02
N ILE A 84 15.56 7.73 7.62
CA ILE A 84 14.13 7.63 7.92
C ILE A 84 14.01 7.22 9.38
N PRO A 85 13.38 8.06 10.22
CA PRO A 85 13.08 7.66 11.59
C PRO A 85 12.06 6.54 11.55
N SER A 86 12.41 5.39 12.09
CA SER A 86 11.55 4.20 12.11
C SER A 86 11.91 3.33 13.31
N VAL A 87 10.89 2.77 13.95
CA VAL A 87 11.05 1.76 15.01
C VAL A 87 11.37 0.40 14.40
N ILE A 88 10.93 0.18 13.16
CA ILE A 88 11.23 -1.04 12.39
C ILE A 88 12.56 -0.83 11.66
N GLU A 89 13.47 -1.78 11.77
CA GLU A 89 14.75 -1.72 11.06
C GLU A 89 14.54 -1.77 9.53
N LEU A 90 15.02 -0.74 8.84
CA LEU A 90 14.93 -0.63 7.39
C LEU A 90 16.24 -1.14 6.76
N THR A 91 16.24 -2.43 6.42
CA THR A 91 17.41 -3.07 5.79
C THR A 91 17.42 -2.82 4.28
N TYR A 92 18.57 -2.35 3.75
CA TYR A 92 18.78 -2.23 2.32
C TYR A 92 19.22 -3.57 1.70
N ASN A 93 18.57 -3.95 0.60
CA ASN A 93 18.96 -5.09 -0.23
C ASN A 93 18.41 -4.89 -1.67
N GLU A 94 18.73 -5.81 -2.57
CA GLU A 94 18.32 -5.74 -3.97
C GLU A 94 16.80 -5.73 -4.16
N LYS A 95 16.05 -6.50 -3.36
CA LYS A 95 14.57 -6.46 -3.38
C LYS A 95 14.03 -5.08 -3.00
N VAL A 96 14.54 -4.51 -1.92
CA VAL A 96 14.15 -3.15 -1.48
C VAL A 96 14.45 -2.14 -2.58
N ARG A 97 15.64 -2.24 -3.23
CA ARG A 97 15.98 -1.41 -4.38
C ARG A 97 14.96 -1.54 -5.50
N SER A 98 14.62 -2.75 -5.90
CA SER A 98 13.66 -3.01 -6.97
C SER A 98 12.29 -2.39 -6.67
N HIS A 99 11.80 -2.53 -5.44
CA HIS A 99 10.54 -1.90 -5.03
C HIS A 99 10.61 -0.37 -5.04
N ILE A 100 11.72 0.22 -4.56
CA ILE A 100 11.90 1.69 -4.61
C ILE A 100 11.87 2.19 -6.06
N ILE A 101 12.58 1.53 -6.97
CA ILE A 101 12.57 1.86 -8.41
C ILE A 101 11.15 1.70 -8.97
N TYR A 102 10.45 0.62 -8.64
CA TYR A 102 9.08 0.41 -9.10
C TYR A 102 8.15 1.54 -8.67
N TYR A 103 8.11 1.85 -7.38
CA TYR A 103 7.22 2.88 -6.86
C TYR A 103 7.55 4.28 -7.38
N ILE A 104 8.82 4.63 -7.54
CA ILE A 104 9.21 6.00 -7.92
C ILE A 104 9.28 6.17 -9.44
N ASP A 105 9.95 5.24 -10.15
CA ASP A 105 10.22 5.40 -11.57
C ASP A 105 9.12 4.82 -12.46
N LYS A 106 8.43 3.74 -12.02
CA LYS A 106 7.41 3.06 -12.85
C LYS A 106 6.00 3.58 -12.57
N ILE A 107 5.63 3.72 -11.31
CA ILE A 107 4.25 4.07 -10.91
C ILE A 107 4.17 5.39 -10.13
N GLY A 108 5.12 6.30 -10.32
CA GLY A 108 5.21 7.56 -9.58
C GLY A 108 3.91 8.39 -9.57
N ASP A 109 3.16 8.39 -10.67
CA ASP A 109 1.85 9.08 -10.76
C ASP A 109 0.83 8.42 -9.83
N LYS A 110 0.82 7.08 -9.76
CA LYS A 110 -0.03 6.32 -8.85
C LYS A 110 0.35 6.58 -7.38
N VAL A 111 1.64 6.68 -7.09
CA VAL A 111 2.13 7.07 -5.75
C VAL A 111 1.61 8.44 -5.34
N GLY A 112 1.53 9.39 -6.28
CA GLY A 112 0.93 10.70 -6.02
C GLY A 112 -0.52 10.61 -5.51
N VAL A 113 -1.33 9.71 -6.07
CA VAL A 113 -2.71 9.46 -5.62
C VAL A 113 -2.72 8.84 -4.22
N MET A 114 -1.87 7.83 -3.97
CA MET A 114 -1.76 7.20 -2.64
C MET A 114 -1.33 8.20 -1.57
N LEU A 115 -0.39 9.10 -1.89
CA LEU A 115 0.00 10.19 -1.00
C LEU A 115 -1.16 11.17 -0.71
N GLY A 116 -2.05 11.37 -1.68
CA GLY A 116 -3.28 12.14 -1.47
C GLY A 116 -4.23 11.44 -0.49
N LEU A 117 -4.47 10.15 -0.70
CA LEU A 117 -5.33 9.32 0.15
C LEU A 117 -4.76 9.12 1.56
N SER A 118 -3.44 8.99 1.67
CA SER A 118 -2.78 8.81 2.96
C SER A 118 -3.03 9.97 3.92
N LYS A 119 -3.18 11.19 3.43
CA LYS A 119 -3.54 12.36 4.26
C LYS A 119 -4.87 12.18 5.00
N TYR A 120 -5.78 11.38 4.45
CA TYR A 120 -7.07 11.09 5.07
C TYR A 120 -7.00 9.82 5.95
N TYR A 121 -6.44 8.73 5.41
CA TYR A 121 -6.49 7.43 6.09
C TYR A 121 -5.42 7.26 7.15
N PHE A 122 -4.21 7.77 6.96
CA PHE A 122 -3.11 7.54 7.89
C PHE A 122 -3.38 8.06 9.30
N PRO A 123 -3.94 9.26 9.52
CA PRO A 123 -4.27 9.71 10.87
C PRO A 123 -5.23 8.76 11.61
N ILE A 124 -6.14 8.09 10.88
CA ILE A 124 -7.06 7.12 11.45
C ILE A 124 -6.30 5.87 11.89
N PHE A 125 -5.42 5.36 11.02
CA PHE A 125 -4.62 4.17 11.32
C PHE A 125 -3.60 4.41 12.43
N GLU A 126 -2.90 5.53 12.39
CA GLU A 126 -1.92 5.96 13.41
C GLU A 126 -2.56 5.99 14.80
N ASN A 127 -3.72 6.62 14.93
CA ASN A 127 -4.44 6.67 16.22
C ASN A 127 -4.81 5.26 16.76
N ILE A 128 -5.18 4.34 15.86
CA ILE A 128 -5.54 2.97 16.25
C ILE A 128 -4.29 2.17 16.61
N LEU A 129 -3.22 2.28 15.80
CA LEU A 129 -1.95 1.58 16.02
C LEU A 129 -1.28 2.03 17.32
N ASP A 130 -1.25 3.35 17.58
CA ASP A 130 -0.70 3.94 18.80
C ASP A 130 -1.44 3.43 20.04
N ARG A 131 -2.78 3.49 20.04
CA ARG A 131 -3.58 2.94 21.15
C ARG A 131 -3.36 1.44 21.38
N ALA A 132 -3.03 0.71 20.33
CA ALA A 132 -2.72 -0.71 20.41
C ALA A 132 -1.26 -0.97 20.86
N GLY A 133 -0.41 0.04 20.90
CA GLY A 133 1.03 -0.05 21.18
C GLY A 133 1.77 -0.83 20.08
N VAL A 134 1.39 -0.60 18.83
CA VAL A 134 1.93 -1.26 17.64
C VAL A 134 2.64 -0.19 16.80
N PRO A 135 3.79 -0.51 16.16
CA PRO A 135 4.53 0.46 15.35
C PRO A 135 3.65 1.12 14.28
N GLU A 136 3.74 2.44 14.18
CA GLU A 136 2.95 3.22 13.22
C GLU A 136 3.29 2.90 11.77
N GLU A 137 4.50 2.40 11.51
CA GLU A 137 4.94 2.01 10.17
C GLU A 137 4.07 0.93 9.55
N LEU A 138 3.32 0.17 10.35
CA LEU A 138 2.38 -0.82 9.84
C LEU A 138 1.23 -0.21 9.02
N LYS A 139 0.97 1.09 9.12
CA LYS A 139 0.05 1.80 8.23
C LYS A 139 0.41 1.65 6.75
N TYR A 140 1.70 1.48 6.43
CA TYR A 140 2.16 1.31 5.05
C TYR A 140 1.78 -0.04 4.44
N LEU A 141 1.42 -1.05 5.23
CA LEU A 141 0.90 -2.33 4.72
C LEU A 141 -0.35 -2.13 3.87
N VAL A 142 -1.20 -1.17 4.21
CA VAL A 142 -2.43 -0.89 3.45
C VAL A 142 -2.13 -0.40 2.04
N ILE A 143 -0.97 0.23 1.82
CA ILE A 143 -0.52 0.60 0.48
C ILE A 143 -0.22 -0.66 -0.33
N ILE A 144 0.47 -1.62 0.27
CA ILE A 144 0.86 -2.89 -0.36
C ILE A 144 -0.39 -3.74 -0.64
N GLU A 145 -1.29 -3.85 0.33
CA GLU A 145 -2.47 -4.71 0.26
C GLU A 145 -3.54 -4.20 -0.73
N SER A 146 -3.76 -2.89 -0.77
CA SER A 146 -4.91 -2.32 -1.50
C SER A 146 -4.66 -1.00 -2.20
N ALA A 147 -3.44 -0.45 -2.16
CA ALA A 147 -3.17 0.93 -2.59
C ALA A 147 -4.06 1.97 -1.88
N LEU A 148 -4.43 1.73 -0.60
CA LEU A 148 -5.40 2.51 0.18
C LEU A 148 -6.83 2.47 -0.37
N ASN A 149 -7.20 1.44 -1.15
CA ASN A 149 -8.56 1.29 -1.67
C ASN A 149 -9.46 0.57 -0.65
N PRO A 150 -10.45 1.26 -0.03
CA PRO A 150 -11.36 0.64 0.92
C PRO A 150 -12.33 -0.38 0.29
N PHE A 151 -12.45 -0.40 -1.03
CA PHE A 151 -13.34 -1.30 -1.78
C PHE A 151 -12.58 -2.38 -2.55
N ALA A 152 -11.28 -2.55 -2.28
CA ALA A 152 -10.50 -3.55 -2.97
C ALA A 152 -11.01 -4.96 -2.68
N VAL A 153 -11.12 -5.77 -3.74
CA VAL A 153 -11.44 -7.20 -3.65
C VAL A 153 -10.45 -7.97 -4.51
N SER A 154 -9.70 -8.88 -3.90
CA SER A 154 -8.76 -9.73 -4.62
C SER A 154 -9.47 -10.88 -5.33
N ARG A 155 -8.75 -11.56 -6.24
CA ARG A 155 -9.26 -12.77 -6.91
C ARG A 155 -9.62 -13.88 -5.91
N ALA A 156 -8.90 -13.97 -4.80
CA ALA A 156 -9.16 -14.94 -3.73
C ALA A 156 -10.29 -14.51 -2.77
N GLY A 157 -10.87 -13.31 -2.95
CA GLY A 157 -11.95 -12.80 -2.12
C GLY A 157 -11.49 -12.09 -0.83
N ALA A 158 -10.20 -11.75 -0.72
CA ALA A 158 -9.75 -10.82 0.30
C ALA A 158 -10.33 -9.43 0.02
N THR A 159 -10.80 -8.72 1.05
CA THR A 159 -11.59 -7.50 0.88
C THR A 159 -11.09 -6.40 1.81
N GLY A 160 -11.27 -5.16 1.33
CA GLY A 160 -11.02 -3.94 2.08
C GLY A 160 -9.56 -3.48 2.09
N PRO A 161 -9.26 -2.41 2.85
CA PRO A 161 -7.94 -1.79 2.82
C PRO A 161 -6.84 -2.72 3.35
N TRP A 162 -7.16 -3.62 4.27
CA TRP A 162 -6.24 -4.60 4.86
C TRP A 162 -6.31 -5.99 4.25
N GLN A 163 -7.09 -6.17 3.17
CA GLN A 163 -7.25 -7.42 2.44
C GLN A 163 -7.56 -8.64 3.33
N PHE A 164 -8.52 -8.50 4.25
CA PHE A 164 -8.93 -9.63 5.07
C PHE A 164 -9.70 -10.67 4.27
N MET A 165 -9.32 -11.93 4.42
CA MET A 165 -10.15 -13.06 4.02
C MET A 165 -11.39 -13.14 4.93
N ARG A 166 -12.51 -13.65 4.39
CA ARG A 166 -13.76 -13.77 5.16
C ARG A 166 -13.60 -14.57 6.44
N SER A 167 -12.87 -15.67 6.40
CA SER A 167 -12.56 -16.50 7.58
C SER A 167 -11.77 -15.73 8.61
N THR A 168 -10.71 -15.04 8.17
CA THR A 168 -9.86 -14.23 9.04
C THR A 168 -10.66 -13.10 9.68
N GLY A 169 -11.48 -12.38 8.92
CA GLY A 169 -12.33 -11.31 9.46
C GLY A 169 -13.25 -11.81 10.58
N LYS A 170 -13.86 -12.98 10.41
CA LYS A 170 -14.71 -13.59 11.44
C LYS A 170 -13.95 -13.94 12.73
N ILE A 171 -12.69 -14.39 12.63
CA ILE A 171 -11.83 -14.66 13.81
C ILE A 171 -11.62 -13.38 14.65
N TYR A 172 -11.64 -12.23 13.99
CA TYR A 172 -11.47 -10.92 14.63
C TYR A 172 -12.80 -10.19 14.91
N ASP A 173 -13.91 -10.93 14.89
CA ASP A 173 -15.26 -10.43 15.21
C ASP A 173 -15.75 -9.33 14.24
N LEU A 174 -15.24 -9.28 13.00
CA LEU A 174 -15.76 -8.39 11.98
C LEU A 174 -17.13 -8.88 11.50
N ARG A 175 -18.09 -7.95 11.38
CA ARG A 175 -19.42 -8.25 10.86
C ARG A 175 -19.33 -8.42 9.34
N ILE A 176 -19.64 -9.61 8.85
CA ILE A 176 -19.58 -9.95 7.43
C ILE A 176 -20.83 -10.70 7.04
N ASN A 177 -21.79 -9.99 6.45
CA ASN A 177 -23.06 -10.54 5.92
C ASN A 177 -23.40 -9.95 4.53
N SER A 178 -24.63 -10.07 4.10
CA SER A 178 -25.09 -9.55 2.80
C SER A 178 -25.28 -8.02 2.76
N VAL A 179 -25.28 -7.35 3.90
CA VAL A 179 -25.55 -5.91 4.03
C VAL A 179 -24.32 -5.17 4.55
N ILE A 180 -23.55 -5.77 5.45
CA ILE A 180 -22.41 -5.17 6.14
C ILE A 180 -21.18 -6.03 5.89
N ASP A 181 -20.09 -5.39 5.53
CA ASP A 181 -18.76 -5.98 5.44
C ASP A 181 -17.74 -5.02 6.08
N ASP A 182 -17.31 -5.35 7.29
CA ASP A 182 -16.39 -4.53 8.09
C ASP A 182 -14.89 -4.81 7.78
N ARG A 183 -14.58 -5.55 6.70
CA ARG A 183 -13.19 -5.87 6.29
C ARG A 183 -12.43 -4.71 5.70
#